data_71649b7db396683b96fe94a10bc4afa9
#
_entry.id   71649b7db396683b96fe94a10bc4afa9
#
_cell.length_a   1.000
_cell.length_b   1.000
_cell.length_c   1.000
_cell.angle_alpha   90.00
_cell.angle_beta   90.00
_cell.angle_gamma   90.00
#
_symmetry.space_group_name_H-M   'P 1'
#
loop_
_entity.id
_entity.type
_entity.pdbx_description
1 polymer ?
#
loop_
_entity_poly.entity_id
_entity_poly.type
_entity_poly.pdbx_seq_one_letter_code
_entity_poly.pdbx_strand_id
1 'polypeptide(L)'
;MEKGTILIVDDNKGVLASLELLLETEFSEIKTAHHPNQIISILNTSPVDVIILDMNFSAGINNGNEGLYWLKRIREIAPALPVVMLTAYGDVDLAVRALKNDATDFLLKPWDNRTLVRKIKEAFGSGKKRKNRVPDRSQSPMIVGTSPAMQQLMKMVVKVARTDANILITGENGTGKEMLAQEIHRLSTRREHTMVTVDMGAISESLFESELFGHCLLYTSPSPRESAGKV
;
A
#
# COMPACT_ATOMS: atom_id res chain seq x y z
N MET A 1 0.44 3.20 -26.96
CA MET A 1 0.67 1.87 -26.38
C MET A 1 1.99 1.93 -25.59
N GLU A 2 1.92 1.73 -24.29
CA GLU A 2 3.11 1.75 -23.40
C GLU A 2 3.91 0.45 -23.59
N LYS A 3 5.23 0.56 -23.76
CA LYS A 3 6.11 -0.63 -23.79
C LYS A 3 6.30 -1.14 -22.36
N GLY A 4 5.47 -2.08 -21.94
CA GLY A 4 5.52 -2.69 -20.62
C GLY A 4 4.71 -3.97 -20.54
N THR A 5 5.05 -4.82 -19.58
CA THR A 5 4.40 -6.11 -19.30
C THR A 5 3.59 -6.00 -18.01
N ILE A 6 2.30 -6.29 -18.08
CA ILE A 6 1.39 -6.35 -16.95
C ILE A 6 1.08 -7.81 -16.62
N LEU A 7 1.23 -8.20 -15.36
CA LEU A 7 0.80 -9.50 -14.87
C LEU A 7 -0.53 -9.35 -14.11
N ILE A 8 -1.54 -10.09 -14.53
CA ILE A 8 -2.86 -10.13 -13.88
C ILE A 8 -3.01 -11.49 -13.19
N VAL A 9 -3.33 -11.45 -11.89
CA VAL A 9 -3.48 -12.66 -11.06
C VAL A 9 -4.85 -12.66 -10.40
N ASP A 10 -5.74 -13.54 -10.85
CA ASP A 10 -7.13 -13.66 -10.38
C ASP A 10 -7.61 -15.09 -10.69
N ASP A 11 -8.34 -15.75 -9.79
CA ASP A 11 -8.88 -17.10 -10.01
C ASP A 11 -10.09 -17.10 -10.95
N ASN A 12 -10.74 -15.95 -11.11
CA ASN A 12 -11.90 -15.77 -11.98
C ASN A 12 -11.47 -15.52 -13.44
N LYS A 13 -11.72 -16.50 -14.31
CA LYS A 13 -11.42 -16.42 -15.75
C LYS A 13 -12.10 -15.24 -16.46
N GLY A 14 -13.30 -14.85 -16.04
CA GLY A 14 -14.02 -13.72 -16.62
C GLY A 14 -13.35 -12.38 -16.27
N VAL A 15 -12.82 -12.25 -15.07
CA VAL A 15 -12.03 -11.09 -14.63
C VAL A 15 -10.74 -11.00 -15.45
N LEU A 16 -10.01 -12.12 -15.58
CA LEU A 16 -8.77 -12.16 -16.37
C LEU A 16 -9.02 -11.75 -17.83
N ALA A 17 -10.01 -12.35 -18.49
CA ALA A 17 -10.33 -12.03 -19.91
C ALA A 17 -10.76 -10.56 -20.07
N SER A 18 -11.55 -10.02 -19.15
CA SER A 18 -11.99 -8.62 -19.21
C SER A 18 -10.84 -7.63 -19.03
N LEU A 19 -9.93 -7.91 -18.11
CA LEU A 19 -8.74 -7.07 -17.87
C LEU A 19 -7.72 -7.18 -19.01
N GLU A 20 -7.50 -8.39 -19.52
CA GLU A 20 -6.63 -8.65 -20.67
C GLU A 20 -7.08 -7.84 -21.88
N LEU A 21 -8.34 -7.99 -22.31
CA LEU A 21 -8.92 -7.25 -23.43
C LEU A 21 -8.82 -5.72 -23.24
N LEU A 22 -9.05 -5.23 -22.03
CA LEU A 22 -8.97 -3.80 -21.73
C LEU A 22 -7.54 -3.27 -21.82
N LEU A 23 -6.57 -4.03 -21.31
CA LEU A 23 -5.19 -3.56 -21.15
C LEU A 23 -4.32 -3.85 -22.40
N GLU A 24 -4.68 -4.80 -23.27
CA GLU A 24 -3.98 -5.07 -24.53
C GLU A 24 -3.91 -3.85 -25.46
N THR A 25 -4.90 -2.95 -25.38
CA THR A 25 -4.88 -1.70 -26.15
C THR A 25 -3.90 -0.67 -25.63
N GLU A 26 -3.48 -0.80 -24.36
CA GLU A 26 -2.69 0.18 -23.64
C GLU A 26 -1.23 -0.25 -23.42
N PHE A 27 -0.99 -1.54 -23.25
CA PHE A 27 0.34 -2.11 -22.95
C PHE A 27 0.77 -3.14 -23.99
N SER A 28 2.10 -3.37 -24.09
CA SER A 28 2.68 -4.24 -25.13
C SER A 28 2.52 -5.72 -24.84
N GLU A 29 2.41 -6.11 -23.58
CA GLU A 29 2.29 -7.51 -23.17
C GLU A 29 1.42 -7.64 -21.92
N ILE A 30 0.45 -8.54 -21.97
CA ILE A 30 -0.38 -8.92 -20.82
C ILE A 30 -0.14 -10.39 -20.53
N LYS A 31 0.15 -10.70 -19.27
CA LYS A 31 0.27 -12.07 -18.76
C LYS A 31 -0.83 -12.31 -17.75
N THR A 32 -1.42 -13.48 -17.78
CA THR A 32 -2.47 -13.89 -16.86
C THR A 32 -2.06 -15.11 -16.06
N ALA A 33 -2.45 -15.16 -14.78
CA ALA A 33 -2.25 -16.30 -13.92
C ALA A 33 -3.52 -16.58 -13.10
N HIS A 34 -3.96 -17.84 -13.09
CA HIS A 34 -5.16 -18.27 -12.35
C HIS A 34 -4.88 -18.55 -10.86
N HIS A 35 -3.62 -18.77 -10.52
CA HIS A 35 -3.21 -19.05 -9.16
C HIS A 35 -2.00 -18.21 -8.77
N PRO A 36 -1.99 -17.65 -7.57
CA PRO A 36 -0.93 -16.75 -7.14
C PRO A 36 0.44 -17.46 -6.94
N ASN A 37 0.48 -18.78 -6.79
CA ASN A 37 1.73 -19.54 -6.76
C ASN A 37 2.51 -19.49 -8.08
N GLN A 38 1.88 -19.13 -9.20
CA GLN A 38 2.54 -18.94 -10.49
C GLN A 38 3.36 -17.63 -10.57
N ILE A 39 3.10 -16.67 -9.66
CA ILE A 39 3.74 -15.35 -9.65
C ILE A 39 5.26 -15.48 -9.65
N ILE A 40 5.81 -16.28 -8.72
CA ILE A 40 7.26 -16.43 -8.54
C ILE A 40 7.92 -16.98 -9.81
N SER A 41 7.31 -18.01 -10.42
CA SER A 41 7.81 -18.59 -11.67
C SER A 41 7.79 -17.57 -12.81
N ILE A 42 6.72 -16.79 -12.94
CA ILE A 42 6.59 -15.77 -13.99
C ILE A 42 7.62 -14.65 -13.77
N LEU A 43 7.81 -14.16 -12.54
CA LEU A 43 8.79 -13.12 -12.23
C LEU A 43 10.24 -13.57 -12.51
N ASN A 44 10.54 -14.87 -12.37
CA ASN A 44 11.86 -15.40 -12.66
C ASN A 44 12.13 -15.60 -14.16
N THR A 45 11.06 -15.79 -14.96
CA THR A 45 11.20 -16.13 -16.38
C THR A 45 10.92 -14.97 -17.33
N SER A 46 10.30 -13.91 -16.84
CA SER A 46 9.84 -12.80 -17.67
C SER A 46 9.89 -11.46 -16.96
N PRO A 47 10.25 -10.38 -17.65
CA PRO A 47 10.15 -9.05 -17.08
C PRO A 47 8.66 -8.72 -16.85
N VAL A 48 8.34 -8.21 -15.66
CA VAL A 48 7.02 -7.68 -15.28
C VAL A 48 7.21 -6.27 -14.77
N ASP A 49 6.36 -5.35 -15.20
CA ASP A 49 6.44 -3.95 -14.82
C ASP A 49 5.36 -3.54 -13.81
N VAL A 50 4.19 -4.19 -13.81
CA VAL A 50 3.11 -4.00 -12.83
C VAL A 50 2.42 -5.34 -12.60
N ILE A 51 2.02 -5.61 -11.36
CA ILE A 51 1.13 -6.73 -11.02
C ILE A 51 -0.24 -6.17 -10.64
N ILE A 52 -1.29 -6.77 -11.18
CA ILE A 52 -2.67 -6.65 -10.70
C ILE A 52 -2.97 -7.94 -9.96
N LEU A 53 -3.26 -7.85 -8.65
CA LEU A 53 -3.37 -9.00 -7.76
C LEU A 53 -4.72 -9.02 -7.06
N ASP A 54 -5.48 -10.09 -7.21
CA ASP A 54 -6.70 -10.29 -6.44
C ASP A 54 -6.41 -10.48 -4.95
N MET A 55 -7.36 -10.06 -4.13
CA MET A 55 -7.28 -10.22 -2.66
C MET A 55 -7.66 -11.61 -2.20
N ASN A 56 -8.52 -12.32 -2.93
CA ASN A 56 -9.11 -13.59 -2.53
C ASN A 56 -9.04 -14.60 -3.68
N PHE A 57 -8.41 -15.76 -3.45
CA PHE A 57 -8.25 -16.84 -4.42
C PHE A 57 -9.03 -18.11 -4.06
N SER A 58 -9.69 -18.14 -2.90
CA SER A 58 -10.47 -19.29 -2.43
C SER A 58 -11.96 -18.95 -2.41
N ALA A 59 -12.74 -19.68 -3.20
CA ALA A 59 -14.19 -19.50 -3.24
C ALA A 59 -14.79 -19.70 -1.84
N GLY A 60 -15.41 -18.63 -1.29
CA GLY A 60 -16.15 -18.67 -0.03
C GLY A 60 -15.44 -18.11 1.22
N ILE A 61 -14.16 -17.75 1.14
CA ILE A 61 -13.42 -17.14 2.26
C ILE A 61 -12.92 -15.75 1.81
N ASN A 62 -13.75 -14.72 2.01
CA ASN A 62 -13.43 -13.34 1.65
C ASN A 62 -12.73 -12.59 2.80
N ASN A 63 -11.58 -13.09 3.29
CA ASN A 63 -10.83 -12.41 4.36
C ASN A 63 -9.63 -11.61 3.86
N GLY A 64 -9.31 -11.64 2.56
CA GLY A 64 -8.20 -10.90 1.93
C GLY A 64 -6.79 -11.33 2.38
N ASN A 65 -6.67 -12.31 3.27
CA ASN A 65 -5.38 -12.70 3.83
C ASN A 65 -4.47 -13.35 2.78
N GLU A 66 -5.04 -14.02 1.77
CA GLU A 66 -4.27 -14.64 0.71
C GLU A 66 -3.57 -13.59 -0.17
N GLY A 67 -4.30 -12.56 -0.62
CA GLY A 67 -3.71 -11.47 -1.39
C GLY A 67 -2.63 -10.72 -0.63
N LEU A 68 -2.84 -10.46 0.68
CA LEU A 68 -1.83 -9.83 1.54
C LEU A 68 -0.60 -10.71 1.74
N TYR A 69 -0.76 -12.03 1.89
CA TYR A 69 0.35 -12.97 1.95
C TYR A 69 1.20 -12.90 0.68
N TRP A 70 0.56 -12.95 -0.49
CA TRP A 70 1.27 -12.90 -1.76
C TRP A 70 1.90 -11.53 -2.02
N LEU A 71 1.25 -10.44 -1.62
CA LEU A 71 1.85 -9.11 -1.67
C LEU A 71 3.16 -9.07 -0.88
N LYS A 72 3.19 -9.62 0.34
CA LYS A 72 4.40 -9.71 1.16
C LYS A 72 5.48 -10.54 0.45
N ARG A 73 5.13 -11.68 -0.14
CA ARG A 73 6.07 -12.52 -0.89
C ARG A 73 6.63 -11.81 -2.12
N ILE A 74 5.80 -11.05 -2.84
CA ILE A 74 6.27 -10.23 -3.98
C ILE A 74 7.26 -9.17 -3.48
N ARG A 75 7.00 -8.52 -2.35
CA ARG A 75 7.89 -7.52 -1.77
C ARG A 75 9.26 -8.06 -1.38
N GLU A 76 9.32 -9.32 -0.91
CA GLU A 76 10.59 -10.00 -0.60
C GLU A 76 11.44 -10.24 -1.86
N ILE A 77 10.81 -10.55 -3.00
CA ILE A 77 11.51 -10.91 -4.25
C ILE A 77 11.75 -9.69 -5.14
N ALA A 78 10.76 -8.81 -5.24
CA ALA A 78 10.75 -7.65 -6.12
C ALA A 78 10.22 -6.40 -5.38
N PRO A 79 10.99 -5.81 -4.44
CA PRO A 79 10.53 -4.72 -3.57
C PRO A 79 10.06 -3.47 -4.33
N ALA A 80 10.64 -3.20 -5.50
CA ALA A 80 10.34 -2.03 -6.32
C ALA A 80 9.20 -2.25 -7.34
N LEU A 81 8.71 -3.49 -7.50
CA LEU A 81 7.69 -3.83 -8.49
C LEU A 81 6.31 -3.29 -8.05
N PRO A 82 5.65 -2.43 -8.82
CA PRO A 82 4.31 -1.95 -8.49
C PRO A 82 3.29 -3.09 -8.42
N VAL A 83 2.49 -3.10 -7.35
CA VAL A 83 1.39 -4.04 -7.15
C VAL A 83 0.11 -3.27 -6.89
N VAL A 84 -0.89 -3.46 -7.72
CA VAL A 84 -2.24 -2.90 -7.58
C VAL A 84 -3.17 -4.03 -7.16
N MET A 85 -3.80 -3.88 -6.00
CA MET A 85 -4.68 -4.91 -5.44
C MET A 85 -6.10 -4.77 -6.01
N LEU A 86 -6.75 -5.89 -6.33
CA LEU A 86 -8.20 -5.94 -6.63
C LEU A 86 -8.94 -6.41 -5.39
N THR A 87 -10.00 -5.73 -5.01
CA THR A 87 -10.80 -6.09 -3.83
C THR A 87 -12.31 -5.97 -4.14
N ALA A 88 -13.13 -6.77 -3.46
CA ALA A 88 -14.57 -6.70 -3.58
C ALA A 88 -15.13 -5.40 -2.98
N TYR A 89 -16.31 -4.98 -3.45
CA TYR A 89 -17.02 -3.82 -2.94
C TYR A 89 -17.37 -4.01 -1.44
N GLY A 90 -16.94 -3.07 -0.59
CA GLY A 90 -17.18 -3.10 0.86
C GLY A 90 -15.96 -3.39 1.72
N ASP A 91 -14.85 -3.89 1.15
CA ASP A 91 -13.63 -4.24 1.89
C ASP A 91 -12.63 -3.08 1.97
N VAL A 92 -13.09 -1.91 2.45
CA VAL A 92 -12.22 -0.72 2.61
C VAL A 92 -11.08 -1.02 3.58
N ASP A 93 -11.34 -1.78 4.64
CA ASP A 93 -10.33 -2.18 5.62
C ASP A 93 -9.22 -3.04 5.00
N LEU A 94 -9.57 -3.94 4.09
CA LEU A 94 -8.59 -4.72 3.33
C LEU A 94 -7.76 -3.86 2.38
N ALA A 95 -8.37 -2.85 1.73
CA ALA A 95 -7.66 -1.89 0.90
C ALA A 95 -6.63 -1.09 1.72
N VAL A 96 -7.02 -0.61 2.91
CA VAL A 96 -6.12 0.07 3.85
C VAL A 96 -4.99 -0.86 4.31
N ARG A 97 -5.30 -2.12 4.65
CA ARG A 97 -4.30 -3.12 5.01
C ARG A 97 -3.33 -3.42 3.87
N ALA A 98 -3.82 -3.47 2.62
CA ALA A 98 -2.96 -3.65 1.44
C ALA A 98 -1.97 -2.50 1.27
N LEU A 99 -2.43 -1.26 1.41
CA LEU A 99 -1.55 -0.07 1.35
C LEU A 99 -0.53 -0.06 2.50
N LYS A 100 -0.92 -0.44 3.71
CA LYS A 100 -0.01 -0.61 4.86
C LYS A 100 1.06 -1.70 4.62
N ASN A 101 0.79 -2.67 3.74
CA ASN A 101 1.73 -3.72 3.33
C ASN A 101 2.42 -3.41 1.99
N ASP A 102 2.62 -2.14 1.67
CA ASP A 102 3.32 -1.65 0.48
C ASP A 102 2.67 -1.98 -0.87
N ALA A 103 1.34 -2.22 -0.91
CA ALA A 103 0.64 -2.15 -2.19
C ALA A 103 0.81 -0.75 -2.79
N THR A 104 0.98 -0.67 -4.11
CA THR A 104 1.12 0.62 -4.80
C THR A 104 -0.21 1.36 -4.85
N ASP A 105 -1.30 0.63 -5.08
CA ASP A 105 -2.68 1.14 -5.11
C ASP A 105 -3.67 -0.03 -4.99
N PHE A 106 -4.96 0.30 -4.96
CA PHE A 106 -6.04 -0.70 -5.00
C PHE A 106 -7.18 -0.26 -5.91
N LEU A 107 -7.98 -1.24 -6.35
CA LEU A 107 -9.15 -1.07 -7.18
C LEU A 107 -10.31 -1.91 -6.62
N LEU A 108 -11.51 -1.35 -6.63
CA LEU A 108 -12.73 -2.04 -6.21
C LEU A 108 -13.36 -2.79 -7.40
N LYS A 109 -13.85 -3.99 -7.16
CA LYS A 109 -14.73 -4.73 -8.08
C LYS A 109 -16.20 -4.40 -7.77
N PRO A 110 -17.04 -4.01 -8.74
CA PRO A 110 -16.73 -3.76 -10.14
C PRO A 110 -16.01 -2.42 -10.34
N TRP A 111 -15.12 -2.35 -11.32
CA TRP A 111 -14.33 -1.15 -11.61
C TRP A 111 -14.93 -0.33 -12.77
N ASP A 112 -14.55 0.94 -12.80
CA ASP A 112 -14.67 1.79 -13.98
C ASP A 112 -13.42 1.64 -14.86
N ASN A 113 -13.59 1.38 -16.15
CA ASN A 113 -12.49 1.09 -17.07
C ASN A 113 -11.49 2.25 -17.17
N ARG A 114 -11.95 3.50 -17.18
CA ARG A 114 -11.07 4.68 -17.26
C ARG A 114 -10.23 4.83 -16.00
N THR A 115 -10.85 4.64 -14.84
CA THR A 115 -10.19 4.67 -13.54
C THR A 115 -9.14 3.57 -13.42
N LEU A 116 -9.46 2.36 -13.85
CA LEU A 116 -8.53 1.23 -13.86
C LEU A 116 -7.30 1.53 -14.73
N VAL A 117 -7.51 1.88 -16.00
CA VAL A 117 -6.41 2.18 -16.94
C VAL A 117 -5.53 3.31 -16.40
N ARG A 118 -6.13 4.38 -15.86
CA ARG A 118 -5.38 5.48 -15.26
C ARG A 118 -4.49 5.01 -14.12
N LYS A 119 -5.04 4.26 -13.16
CA LYS A 119 -4.28 3.75 -11.99
C LYS A 119 -3.16 2.80 -12.40
N ILE A 120 -3.38 1.93 -13.38
CA ILE A 120 -2.32 1.03 -13.88
C ILE A 120 -1.22 1.83 -14.58
N LYS A 121 -1.54 2.85 -15.36
CA LYS A 121 -0.55 3.75 -15.98
C LYS A 121 0.25 4.53 -14.92
N GLU A 122 -0.39 5.03 -13.88
CA GLU A 122 0.27 5.70 -12.76
C GLU A 122 1.23 4.75 -12.02
N ALA A 123 0.79 3.52 -11.74
CA ALA A 123 1.63 2.48 -11.16
C ALA A 123 2.84 2.15 -12.05
N PHE A 124 2.62 1.96 -13.36
CA PHE A 124 3.67 1.72 -14.33
C PHE A 124 4.70 2.87 -14.40
N GLY A 125 4.22 4.12 -14.43
CA GLY A 125 5.07 5.30 -14.41
C GLY A 125 5.91 5.41 -13.14
N SER A 126 5.35 5.05 -11.99
CA SER A 126 6.06 5.03 -10.70
C SER A 126 7.14 3.95 -10.66
N GLY A 127 6.88 2.78 -11.24
CA GLY A 127 7.84 1.68 -11.37
C GLY A 127 9.05 2.05 -12.24
N LYS A 128 8.82 2.72 -13.37
CA LYS A 128 9.91 3.23 -14.23
C LYS A 128 10.76 4.28 -13.50
N LYS A 129 10.15 5.17 -12.74
CA LYS A 129 10.87 6.16 -11.92
C LYS A 129 11.68 5.49 -10.81
N ARG A 130 11.21 4.38 -10.25
CA ARG A 130 11.94 3.57 -9.23
C ARG A 130 13.08 2.77 -9.85
N LYS A 131 12.90 2.17 -11.05
CA LYS A 131 13.97 1.44 -11.76
C LYS A 131 15.11 2.36 -12.24
N ASN A 132 14.80 3.61 -12.64
CA ASN A 132 15.79 4.59 -13.09
C ASN A 132 16.35 5.50 -11.97
N ARG A 133 15.78 5.45 -10.79
CA ARG A 133 16.36 6.04 -9.60
C ARG A 133 17.20 4.97 -8.89
N VAL A 134 18.48 4.98 -9.14
CA VAL A 134 19.42 4.91 -8.02
C VAL A 134 18.88 5.99 -7.06
N PRO A 135 18.42 5.65 -5.85
CA PRO A 135 17.89 6.68 -4.95
C PRO A 135 19.04 7.67 -4.76
N ASP A 136 18.90 8.84 -5.35
CA ASP A 136 19.72 9.98 -4.98
C ASP A 136 19.27 10.32 -3.55
N ARG A 137 19.93 9.64 -2.60
CA ARG A 137 19.67 9.72 -1.16
C ARG A 137 20.03 11.10 -0.59
N SER A 138 20.49 12.02 -1.45
CA SER A 138 20.96 13.35 -1.06
C SER A 138 19.89 14.44 -1.17
N GLN A 139 18.79 14.22 -1.90
CA GLN A 139 17.77 15.26 -2.06
C GLN A 139 16.63 15.07 -1.05
N SER A 140 16.60 15.96 -0.07
CA SER A 140 15.43 16.13 0.82
C SER A 140 14.21 16.55 -0.02
N PRO A 141 13.05 15.88 0.10
CA PRO A 141 11.82 16.34 -0.53
C PRO A 141 11.32 17.66 0.10
N MET A 142 11.86 18.04 1.24
CA MET A 142 11.51 19.25 1.96
C MET A 142 12.29 20.44 1.40
N ILE A 143 11.57 21.47 0.94
CA ILE A 143 12.18 22.77 0.60
C ILE A 143 12.51 23.45 1.92
N VAL A 144 13.78 23.40 2.29
CA VAL A 144 14.27 24.03 3.53
C VAL A 144 14.49 25.52 3.26
N GLY A 145 13.73 26.38 3.94
CA GLY A 145 13.94 27.82 3.89
C GLY A 145 15.31 28.21 4.47
N THR A 146 15.84 29.34 4.02
CA THR A 146 17.14 29.87 4.45
C THR A 146 17.09 30.62 5.79
N SER A 147 15.93 30.69 6.45
CA SER A 147 15.76 31.40 7.73
C SER A 147 16.62 30.74 8.83
N PRO A 148 17.21 31.55 9.75
CA PRO A 148 18.00 31.00 10.86
C PRO A 148 17.24 30.00 11.74
N ALA A 149 15.92 30.22 11.94
CA ALA A 149 15.05 29.33 12.70
C ALA A 149 14.92 27.96 12.01
N MET A 150 14.71 27.92 10.69
CA MET A 150 14.62 26.69 9.92
C MET A 150 15.95 25.91 9.93
N GLN A 151 17.06 26.61 9.84
CA GLN A 151 18.38 25.98 9.92
C GLN A 151 18.64 25.34 11.29
N GLN A 152 18.23 26.01 12.37
CA GLN A 152 18.31 25.45 13.72
C GLN A 152 17.39 24.22 13.88
N LEU A 153 16.17 24.30 13.36
CA LEU A 153 15.23 23.17 13.34
C LEU A 153 15.85 21.96 12.62
N MET A 154 16.42 22.15 11.43
CA MET A 154 17.03 21.07 10.67
C MET A 154 18.24 20.45 11.35
N LYS A 155 19.06 21.25 12.04
CA LYS A 155 20.15 20.72 12.88
C LYS A 155 19.62 19.83 14.03
N MET A 156 18.48 20.17 14.62
CA MET A 156 17.81 19.37 15.64
C MET A 156 17.25 18.08 15.03
N VAL A 157 16.56 18.17 13.89
CA VAL A 157 16.00 17.04 13.14
C VAL A 157 17.06 15.96 12.87
N VAL A 158 18.23 16.35 12.34
CA VAL A 158 19.33 15.40 12.09
C VAL A 158 19.79 14.67 13.34
N LYS A 159 19.78 15.34 14.48
CA LYS A 159 20.18 14.72 15.76
C LYS A 159 19.13 13.74 16.28
N VAL A 160 17.85 14.17 16.31
CA VAL A 160 16.77 13.34 16.88
C VAL A 160 16.38 12.16 15.99
N ALA A 161 16.51 12.31 14.68
CA ALA A 161 16.21 11.24 13.72
C ALA A 161 17.04 9.95 13.93
N ARG A 162 18.19 10.06 14.56
CA ARG A 162 19.09 8.93 14.85
C ARG A 162 18.80 8.25 16.20
N THR A 163 17.80 8.72 16.92
CA THR A 163 17.39 8.19 18.23
C THR A 163 16.07 7.43 18.11
N ASP A 164 15.78 6.55 19.06
CA ASP A 164 14.48 5.87 19.18
C ASP A 164 13.49 6.65 20.07
N ALA A 165 13.75 7.92 20.34
CA ALA A 165 12.89 8.76 21.17
C ALA A 165 11.58 9.11 20.46
N ASN A 166 10.49 9.19 21.19
CA ASN A 166 9.22 9.72 20.70
C ASN A 166 9.36 11.22 20.42
N ILE A 167 8.90 11.66 19.24
CA ILE A 167 9.04 13.05 18.79
C ILE A 167 7.66 13.66 18.69
N LEU A 168 7.43 14.79 19.38
CA LEU A 168 6.24 15.61 19.23
C LEU A 168 6.55 16.82 18.35
N ILE A 169 5.81 16.96 17.24
CA ILE A 169 5.90 18.09 16.32
C ILE A 169 4.65 18.97 16.51
N THR A 170 4.85 20.22 16.95
CA THR A 170 3.79 21.19 17.17
C THR A 170 3.89 22.37 16.20
N GLY A 171 2.79 23.02 15.90
CA GLY A 171 2.73 24.18 15.03
C GLY A 171 1.34 24.39 14.44
N GLU A 172 1.09 25.54 13.82
CA GLU A 172 -0.18 25.88 13.16
C GLU A 172 -0.48 24.99 11.96
N ASN A 173 -1.73 24.99 11.51
CA ASN A 173 -2.12 24.24 10.31
C ASN A 173 -1.40 24.81 9.07
N GLY A 174 -0.96 23.92 8.17
CA GLY A 174 -0.23 24.30 6.97
C GLY A 174 1.26 24.61 7.13
N THR A 175 1.84 24.52 8.34
CA THR A 175 3.27 24.81 8.59
C THR A 175 4.24 23.73 8.15
N GLY A 176 3.76 22.64 7.52
CA GLY A 176 4.62 21.57 7.00
C GLY A 176 5.04 20.51 8.03
N LYS A 177 4.28 20.33 9.11
CA LYS A 177 4.55 19.30 10.14
C LYS A 177 4.68 17.89 9.57
N GLU A 178 3.82 17.54 8.62
CA GLU A 178 3.85 16.24 7.96
C GLU A 178 5.13 16.05 7.13
N MET A 179 5.55 17.07 6.37
CA MET A 179 6.80 17.04 5.62
C MET A 179 8.02 16.89 6.56
N LEU A 180 7.96 17.54 7.74
CA LEU A 180 9.01 17.41 8.74
C LEU A 180 9.06 16.00 9.33
N ALA A 181 7.92 15.37 9.59
CA ALA A 181 7.84 14.00 10.06
C ALA A 181 8.41 13.01 9.02
N GLN A 182 8.08 13.19 7.73
CA GLN A 182 8.64 12.40 6.64
C GLN A 182 10.18 12.58 6.54
N GLU A 183 10.68 13.79 6.73
CA GLU A 183 12.11 14.07 6.71
C GLU A 183 12.85 13.43 7.90
N ILE A 184 12.25 13.45 9.10
CA ILE A 184 12.77 12.75 10.29
C ILE A 184 12.85 11.25 9.99
N HIS A 185 11.81 10.65 9.44
CA HIS A 185 11.79 9.23 9.06
C HIS A 185 12.88 8.92 8.03
N ARG A 186 13.03 9.74 6.99
CA ARG A 186 14.07 9.58 5.96
C ARG A 186 15.49 9.59 6.53
N LEU A 187 15.74 10.38 7.57
CA LEU A 187 17.04 10.50 8.22
C LEU A 187 17.25 9.48 9.36
N SER A 188 16.20 8.71 9.71
CA SER A 188 16.23 7.78 10.84
C SER A 188 16.93 6.46 10.48
N THR A 189 17.22 5.67 11.51
CA THR A 189 17.68 4.28 11.35
C THR A 189 16.63 3.37 10.72
N ARG A 190 15.34 3.78 10.75
CA ARG A 190 14.19 3.06 10.20
C ARG A 190 13.80 3.52 8.79
N ARG A 191 14.62 4.28 8.10
CA ARG A 191 14.35 4.85 6.76
C ARG A 191 13.99 3.82 5.68
N GLU A 192 14.41 2.57 5.85
CA GLU A 192 14.11 1.47 4.93
C GLU A 192 12.74 0.80 5.24
N HIS A 193 12.13 1.14 6.39
CA HIS A 193 10.80 0.67 6.76
C HIS A 193 9.73 1.67 6.31
N THR A 194 8.52 1.17 6.11
CA THR A 194 7.38 2.02 5.74
C THR A 194 6.98 2.93 6.89
N MET A 195 6.84 4.23 6.62
CA MET A 195 6.23 5.18 7.54
C MET A 195 4.71 5.07 7.44
N VAL A 196 4.04 4.71 8.52
CA VAL A 196 2.57 4.69 8.59
C VAL A 196 2.09 5.99 9.22
N THR A 197 1.27 6.74 8.49
CA THR A 197 0.59 7.94 9.00
C THR A 197 -0.83 7.60 9.40
N VAL A 198 -1.24 8.02 10.59
CA VAL A 198 -2.58 7.78 11.14
C VAL A 198 -3.20 9.14 11.47
N ASP A 199 -4.32 9.46 10.84
CA ASP A 199 -5.11 10.64 11.19
C ASP A 199 -6.08 10.28 12.32
N MET A 200 -5.74 10.73 13.52
CA MET A 200 -6.53 10.47 14.73
C MET A 200 -7.93 11.11 14.69
N GLY A 201 -8.10 12.17 13.90
CA GLY A 201 -9.40 12.81 13.71
C GLY A 201 -10.33 12.04 12.79
N ALA A 202 -9.78 11.16 11.95
CA ALA A 202 -10.54 10.32 11.02
C ALA A 202 -10.96 8.97 11.61
N ILE A 203 -10.41 8.57 12.77
CA ILE A 203 -10.72 7.29 13.43
C ILE A 203 -11.83 7.52 14.45
N SER A 204 -12.90 6.72 14.39
CA SER A 204 -13.94 6.74 15.41
C SER A 204 -13.39 6.23 16.76
N GLU A 205 -13.86 6.80 17.87
CA GLU A 205 -13.40 6.46 19.23
C GLU A 205 -13.53 4.95 19.54
N SER A 206 -14.55 4.31 19.00
CA SER A 206 -14.79 2.86 19.16
C SER A 206 -13.84 1.95 18.39
N LEU A 207 -13.18 2.47 17.35
CA LEU A 207 -12.22 1.71 16.52
C LEU A 207 -10.76 2.04 16.84
N PHE A 208 -10.54 3.06 17.67
CA PHE A 208 -9.22 3.61 17.96
C PHE A 208 -8.22 2.56 18.46
N GLU A 209 -8.61 1.77 19.45
CA GLU A 209 -7.73 0.73 20.02
C GLU A 209 -7.46 -0.40 19.03
N SER A 210 -8.49 -0.82 18.29
CA SER A 210 -8.37 -1.90 17.32
C SER A 210 -7.54 -1.50 16.10
N GLU A 211 -7.63 -0.24 15.66
CA GLU A 211 -6.84 0.29 14.54
C GLU A 211 -5.36 0.50 14.90
N LEU A 212 -5.06 0.94 16.13
CA LEU A 212 -3.68 1.19 16.56
C LEU A 212 -2.95 -0.08 17.02
N PHE A 213 -3.65 -0.98 17.72
CA PHE A 213 -3.04 -2.13 18.39
C PHE A 213 -3.44 -3.49 17.78
N GLY A 214 -4.35 -3.48 16.81
CA GLY A 214 -4.91 -4.69 16.20
C GLY A 214 -5.98 -5.37 17.07
N HIS A 215 -6.81 -6.20 16.47
CA HIS A 215 -7.77 -7.02 17.20
C HIS A 215 -7.07 -8.21 17.85
N CYS A 216 -7.11 -8.27 19.18
CA CYS A 216 -6.79 -9.48 19.91
C CYS A 216 -7.97 -10.46 19.79
N LEU A 217 -7.79 -11.54 19.03
CA LEU A 217 -8.81 -12.59 18.81
C LEU A 217 -9.23 -13.35 20.08
N LEU A 218 -8.73 -12.97 21.26
CA LEU A 218 -9.02 -13.61 22.55
C LEU A 218 -10.21 -12.99 23.32
N TYR A 219 -10.73 -11.85 22.87
CA TYR A 219 -11.93 -11.25 23.46
C TYR A 219 -13.06 -11.21 22.44
N THR A 220 -13.84 -12.28 22.35
CA THR A 220 -15.20 -12.20 21.81
C THR A 220 -16.02 -11.38 22.79
N SER A 221 -16.51 -10.21 22.39
CA SER A 221 -17.52 -9.46 23.14
C SER A 221 -18.71 -10.38 23.38
N PRO A 222 -19.26 -10.43 24.61
CA PRO A 222 -20.43 -11.27 24.90
C PRO A 222 -21.59 -10.83 23.99
N SER A 223 -22.15 -11.80 23.28
CA SER A 223 -23.35 -11.62 22.45
C SER A 223 -24.49 -11.07 23.29
N PRO A 224 -25.29 -10.07 22.84
CA PRO A 224 -26.41 -9.51 23.59
C PRO A 224 -27.61 -10.44 23.78
N ARG A 225 -27.48 -11.76 23.58
CA ARG A 225 -28.61 -12.71 23.58
C ARG A 225 -28.78 -13.55 24.84
N GLU A 226 -28.09 -13.29 25.94
CA GLU A 226 -28.25 -14.09 27.17
C GLU A 226 -28.92 -13.35 28.36
N SER A 227 -29.63 -12.25 28.14
CA SER A 227 -30.38 -11.58 29.22
C SER A 227 -31.92 -11.65 29.06
N ALA A 228 -32.45 -12.64 28.37
CA ALA A 228 -33.90 -12.86 28.31
C ALA A 228 -34.23 -14.31 28.67
N GLY A 229 -34.40 -14.59 29.94
CA GLY A 229 -34.95 -15.86 30.37
C GLY A 229 -34.58 -16.33 31.76
N LYS A 230 -35.12 -15.68 32.79
CA LYS A 230 -35.55 -16.30 34.06
C LYS A 230 -36.45 -15.33 34.81
N VAL A 231 -37.71 -15.52 34.66
CA VAL A 231 -38.71 -15.35 35.69
C VAL A 231 -39.34 -16.70 35.92
#